data_4a7d274f0c01afb001cd3c08a59d88eb
#
_entry.id   4a7d274f0c01afb001cd3c08a59d88eb
#
_cell.length_a   1.000
_cell.length_b   1.000
_cell.length_c   1.000
_cell.angle_alpha   90.00
_cell.angle_beta   90.00
_cell.angle_gamma   90.00
#
_symmetry.space_group_name_H-M   'P 1'
#
loop_
_entity.id
_entity.type
_entity.pdbx_description
1 polymer ?
#
loop_
_entity_poly.entity_id
_entity_poly.type
_entity_poly.pdbx_seq_one_letter_code
_entity_poly.pdbx_strand_id
1 'polypeptide(L)'
;FCACVYAGAWPVPLPLPTTFGGKDNYIDQLAIQLMSSDPKLLLYPEEIAEMAAAAAARQGCAAESWQDFARREAPEVTLPEASPDDICYLQYSSGSTRFPTGVAVTHRALLHNLYGHAETMNLGTNDRCVSWLPWYHDMGLVGCLLSLIANQVSGDYLKPDAFARRPLA
;
A
#
# COMPACT_ATOMS: atom_id res chain seq x y z
N PHE A 1 -1.37 -6.44 -0.95
CA PHE A 1 -0.85 -5.82 -2.18
C PHE A 1 -0.66 -6.88 -3.28
N CYS A 2 0.29 -7.79 -3.15
CA CYS A 2 0.60 -8.78 -4.20
C CYS A 2 -0.61 -9.62 -4.64
N ALA A 3 -1.46 -10.06 -3.71
CA ALA A 3 -2.67 -10.80 -4.04
C ALA A 3 -3.64 -10.01 -4.93
N CYS A 4 -3.79 -8.69 -4.70
CA CYS A 4 -4.61 -7.83 -5.56
C CYS A 4 -4.02 -7.76 -6.97
N VAL A 5 -2.71 -7.54 -7.08
CA VAL A 5 -2.01 -7.48 -8.37
C VAL A 5 -2.16 -8.81 -9.13
N TYR A 6 -2.01 -9.94 -8.46
CA TYR A 6 -2.22 -11.26 -9.06
C TYR A 6 -3.65 -11.48 -9.56
N ALA A 7 -4.63 -10.93 -8.84
CA ALA A 7 -6.04 -10.99 -9.23
C ALA A 7 -6.43 -9.97 -10.31
N GLY A 8 -5.49 -9.18 -10.84
CA GLY A 8 -5.76 -8.11 -11.81
C GLY A 8 -6.46 -6.89 -11.21
N ALA A 9 -6.50 -6.79 -9.89
CA ALA A 9 -7.03 -5.63 -9.20
C ALA A 9 -5.91 -4.62 -8.89
N TRP A 10 -6.25 -3.34 -8.85
CA TRP A 10 -5.31 -2.26 -8.54
C TRP A 10 -5.34 -1.93 -7.05
N PRO A 11 -4.38 -2.40 -6.26
CA PRO A 11 -4.30 -2.00 -4.87
C PRO A 11 -3.98 -0.52 -4.73
N VAL A 12 -4.60 0.11 -3.73
CA VAL A 12 -4.36 1.51 -3.36
C VAL A 12 -3.92 1.54 -1.90
N PRO A 13 -2.62 1.48 -1.62
CA PRO A 13 -2.12 1.54 -0.25
C PRO A 13 -2.42 2.89 0.39
N LEU A 14 -3.11 2.89 1.51
CA LEU A 14 -3.52 4.10 2.22
C LEU A 14 -2.94 4.13 3.64
N PRO A 15 -2.66 5.32 4.19
CA PRO A 15 -2.14 5.46 5.54
C PRO A 15 -3.16 5.02 6.59
N LEU A 16 -2.66 4.45 7.69
CA LEU A 16 -3.43 4.26 8.91
C LEU A 16 -3.47 5.55 9.74
N PRO A 17 -4.46 5.71 10.64
CA PRO A 17 -4.54 6.89 11.48
C PRO A 17 -3.29 7.03 12.36
N THR A 18 -2.79 8.24 12.50
CA THR A 18 -1.68 8.54 13.41
C THR A 18 -2.22 8.91 14.79
N THR A 19 -1.40 8.72 15.82
CA THR A 19 -1.75 9.02 17.21
C THR A 19 -2.12 10.49 17.43
N PHE A 20 -1.63 11.40 16.58
CA PHE A 20 -1.85 12.85 16.70
C PHE A 20 -2.90 13.40 15.74
N GLY A 21 -3.39 12.59 14.78
CA GLY A 21 -4.47 12.98 13.86
C GLY A 21 -5.82 12.68 14.49
N GLY A 22 -6.71 13.65 14.67
CA GLY A 22 -8.06 13.39 15.20
C GLY A 22 -8.84 12.41 14.33
N LYS A 23 -9.76 11.63 14.94
CA LYS A 23 -10.60 10.63 14.24
C LYS A 23 -11.34 11.23 13.04
N ASP A 24 -11.96 12.39 13.23
CA ASP A 24 -12.74 13.05 12.18
C ASP A 24 -11.89 13.48 10.99
N ASN A 25 -10.70 13.99 11.26
CA ASN A 25 -9.75 14.37 10.20
C ASN A 25 -9.29 13.16 9.38
N TYR A 26 -9.08 12.01 10.04
CA TYR A 26 -8.74 10.78 9.33
C TYR A 26 -9.90 10.28 8.46
N ILE A 27 -11.14 10.30 8.99
CA ILE A 27 -12.34 9.93 8.23
C ILE A 27 -12.52 10.84 7.00
N ASP A 28 -12.31 12.15 7.15
CA ASP A 28 -12.41 13.11 6.05
C ASP A 28 -11.35 12.83 4.97
N GLN A 29 -10.10 12.62 5.37
CA GLN A 29 -9.02 12.29 4.44
C GLN A 29 -9.26 10.96 3.71
N LEU A 30 -9.68 9.92 4.44
CA LEU A 30 -10.00 8.63 3.85
C LEU A 30 -11.17 8.74 2.87
N ALA A 31 -12.23 9.49 3.21
CA ALA A 31 -13.36 9.70 2.32
C ALA A 31 -12.95 10.42 1.02
N ILE A 32 -12.05 11.41 1.10
CA ILE A 32 -11.51 12.09 -0.09
C ILE A 32 -10.72 11.11 -0.97
N GLN A 33 -9.90 10.25 -0.38
CA GLN A 33 -9.13 9.24 -1.11
C GLN A 33 -10.05 8.19 -1.77
N LEU A 34 -11.09 7.73 -1.07
CA LEU A 34 -12.09 6.82 -1.63
C LEU A 34 -12.86 7.48 -2.79
N MET A 35 -13.24 8.76 -2.66
CA MET A 35 -13.88 9.50 -3.75
C MET A 35 -12.97 9.61 -4.98
N SER A 36 -11.68 9.84 -4.78
CA SER A 36 -10.70 10.00 -5.86
C SER A 36 -10.34 8.70 -6.54
N SER A 37 -10.26 7.59 -5.80
CA SER A 37 -9.88 6.28 -6.35
C SER A 37 -11.05 5.42 -6.82
N ASP A 38 -12.28 5.75 -6.42
CA ASP A 38 -13.52 5.00 -6.73
C ASP A 38 -13.34 3.46 -6.58
N PRO A 39 -12.93 2.96 -5.41
CA PRO A 39 -12.59 1.56 -5.25
C PRO A 39 -13.84 0.69 -5.18
N LYS A 40 -13.73 -0.56 -5.61
CA LYS A 40 -14.80 -1.56 -5.47
C LYS A 40 -14.94 -2.05 -4.03
N LEU A 41 -13.85 -2.05 -3.28
CA LEU A 41 -13.81 -2.55 -1.91
C LEU A 41 -12.72 -1.83 -1.11
N LEU A 42 -13.07 -1.37 0.08
CA LEU A 42 -12.12 -0.93 1.10
C LEU A 42 -11.84 -2.10 2.06
N LEU A 43 -10.60 -2.57 2.11
CA LEU A 43 -10.14 -3.52 3.11
C LEU A 43 -9.44 -2.77 4.23
N TYR A 44 -9.81 -3.05 5.47
CA TYR A 44 -9.27 -2.36 6.64
C TYR A 44 -8.94 -3.34 7.79
N PRO A 45 -7.96 -3.01 8.64
CA PRO A 45 -7.72 -3.76 9.88
C PRO A 45 -8.79 -3.41 10.93
N GLU A 46 -9.15 -4.39 11.78
CA GLU A 46 -10.25 -4.30 12.75
C GLU A 46 -10.16 -3.05 13.66
N GLU A 47 -8.94 -2.63 13.98
CA GLU A 47 -8.67 -1.51 14.89
C GLU A 47 -9.23 -0.16 14.38
N ILE A 48 -9.52 -0.05 13.09
CA ILE A 48 -10.07 1.18 12.48
C ILE A 48 -11.47 1.00 11.91
N ALA A 49 -12.17 -0.09 12.26
CA ALA A 49 -13.45 -0.47 11.68
C ALA A 49 -14.48 0.67 11.66
N GLU A 50 -14.68 1.38 12.80
CA GLU A 50 -15.61 2.51 12.89
C GLU A 50 -15.27 3.64 11.89
N MET A 51 -13.98 4.00 11.81
CA MET A 51 -13.52 5.08 10.93
C MET A 51 -13.63 4.68 9.46
N ALA A 52 -13.25 3.45 9.15
CA ALA A 52 -13.33 2.90 7.79
C ALA A 52 -14.79 2.81 7.31
N ALA A 53 -15.69 2.29 8.16
CA ALA A 53 -17.12 2.22 7.85
C ALA A 53 -17.73 3.62 7.65
N ALA A 54 -17.38 4.59 8.49
CA ALA A 54 -17.85 5.97 8.38
C ALA A 54 -17.40 6.64 7.07
N ALA A 55 -16.13 6.46 6.69
CA ALA A 55 -15.59 6.99 5.44
C ALA A 55 -16.22 6.31 4.21
N ALA A 56 -16.34 4.98 4.23
CA ALA A 56 -16.93 4.19 3.16
C ALA A 56 -18.40 4.53 2.93
N ALA A 57 -19.18 4.70 4.01
CA ALA A 57 -20.59 5.09 3.93
C ALA A 57 -20.81 6.46 3.25
N ARG A 58 -19.90 7.41 3.44
CA ARG A 58 -19.95 8.71 2.77
C ARG A 58 -19.80 8.63 1.26
N GLN A 59 -19.12 7.60 0.76
CA GLN A 59 -18.82 7.42 -0.67
C GLN A 59 -19.63 6.27 -1.30
N GLY A 60 -20.45 5.55 -0.53
CA GLY A 60 -21.16 4.37 -1.02
C GLY A 60 -20.22 3.21 -1.39
N CYS A 61 -19.00 3.19 -0.86
CA CYS A 61 -18.03 2.15 -1.10
C CYS A 61 -18.29 0.93 -0.22
N ALA A 62 -18.17 -0.29 -0.77
CA ALA A 62 -18.16 -1.50 0.04
C ALA A 62 -16.91 -1.53 0.94
N ALA A 63 -17.08 -1.96 2.19
CA ALA A 63 -15.99 -2.00 3.16
C ALA A 63 -16.06 -3.26 4.01
N GLU A 64 -14.92 -3.89 4.25
CA GLU A 64 -14.83 -5.14 5.02
C GLU A 64 -13.49 -5.22 5.75
N SER A 65 -13.47 -5.91 6.90
CA SER A 65 -12.20 -6.19 7.56
C SER A 65 -11.38 -7.18 6.72
N TRP A 66 -10.06 -6.97 6.68
CA TRP A 66 -9.20 -7.89 5.95
C TRP A 66 -9.22 -9.30 6.57
N GLN A 67 -9.50 -9.40 7.88
CA GLN A 67 -9.64 -10.67 8.61
C GLN A 67 -10.83 -11.48 8.11
N ASP A 68 -11.98 -10.84 7.90
CA ASP A 68 -13.17 -11.51 7.39
C ASP A 68 -13.03 -11.83 5.90
N PHE A 69 -12.46 -10.90 5.13
CA PHE A 69 -12.16 -11.14 3.73
C PHE A 69 -11.26 -12.38 3.54
N ALA A 70 -10.21 -12.52 4.37
CA ALA A 70 -9.28 -13.64 4.28
C ALA A 70 -9.88 -15.00 4.68
N ARG A 71 -11.04 -15.02 5.36
CA ARG A 71 -11.75 -16.25 5.72
C ARG A 71 -12.69 -16.76 4.64
N ARG A 72 -12.93 -15.96 3.61
CA ARG A 72 -13.81 -16.36 2.51
C ARG A 72 -13.19 -17.52 1.74
N GLU A 73 -14.02 -18.45 1.32
CA GLU A 73 -13.59 -19.45 0.36
C GLU A 73 -13.27 -18.76 -0.97
N ALA A 74 -12.08 -19.04 -1.48
CA ALA A 74 -11.68 -18.54 -2.79
C ALA A 74 -12.35 -19.40 -3.88
N PRO A 75 -13.11 -18.81 -4.82
CA PRO A 75 -13.61 -19.54 -5.97
C PRO A 75 -12.44 -19.99 -6.86
N GLU A 76 -12.60 -21.11 -7.57
CA GLU A 76 -11.68 -21.43 -8.65
C GLU A 76 -11.85 -20.43 -9.79
N VAL A 77 -10.81 -19.64 -10.01
CA VAL A 77 -10.79 -18.63 -11.08
C VAL A 77 -9.50 -18.75 -11.88
N THR A 78 -9.59 -18.51 -13.17
CA THR A 78 -8.41 -18.30 -14.00
C THR A 78 -7.92 -16.88 -13.74
N LEU A 79 -6.67 -16.76 -13.31
CA LEU A 79 -6.06 -15.44 -13.09
C LEU A 79 -5.87 -14.73 -14.44
N PRO A 80 -6.13 -13.42 -14.51
CA PRO A 80 -5.93 -12.66 -15.73
C PRO A 80 -4.45 -12.59 -16.09
N GLU A 81 -4.16 -12.59 -17.38
CA GLU A 81 -2.81 -12.25 -17.86
C GLU A 81 -2.63 -10.73 -17.80
N ALA A 82 -1.54 -10.29 -17.21
CA ALA A 82 -1.20 -8.87 -17.12
C ALA A 82 -0.24 -8.48 -18.27
N SER A 83 -0.56 -7.39 -18.96
CA SER A 83 0.36 -6.74 -19.89
C SER A 83 1.34 -5.82 -19.13
N PRO A 84 2.58 -5.64 -19.61
CA PRO A 84 3.51 -4.69 -19.02
C PRO A 84 2.96 -3.26 -18.91
N ASP A 85 2.07 -2.86 -19.80
CA ASP A 85 1.50 -1.51 -19.85
C ASP A 85 0.18 -1.38 -19.07
N ASP A 86 -0.33 -2.48 -18.50
CA ASP A 86 -1.48 -2.43 -17.59
C ASP A 86 -1.09 -1.74 -16.28
N ILE A 87 -2.09 -1.10 -15.66
CA ILE A 87 -1.90 -0.49 -14.35
C ILE A 87 -1.73 -1.59 -13.30
N CYS A 88 -0.64 -1.50 -12.54
CA CYS A 88 -0.32 -2.40 -11.46
C CYS A 88 -0.96 -1.95 -10.13
N TYR A 89 -0.90 -0.65 -9.83
CA TYR A 89 -1.44 -0.08 -8.59
C TYR A 89 -1.58 1.44 -8.68
N LEU A 90 -2.31 2.03 -7.73
CA LEU A 90 -2.39 3.48 -7.53
C LEU A 90 -1.60 3.88 -6.30
N GLN A 91 -0.75 4.89 -6.45
CA GLN A 91 0.04 5.47 -5.35
C GLN A 91 -0.38 6.90 -5.12
N TYR A 92 -0.84 7.21 -3.91
CA TYR A 92 -1.03 8.60 -3.55
C TYR A 92 0.29 9.25 -3.16
N SER A 93 0.56 10.42 -3.77
CA SER A 93 1.70 11.24 -3.38
C SER A 93 1.44 11.93 -2.05
N SER A 94 2.49 12.08 -1.23
CA SER A 94 2.46 12.87 0.01
C SER A 94 2.39 14.38 -0.22
N GLY A 95 2.04 14.81 -1.44
CA GLY A 95 2.12 16.19 -1.92
C GLY A 95 1.46 17.21 -1.00
N SER A 96 2.02 18.42 -1.00
CA SER A 96 1.58 19.60 -0.25
C SER A 96 0.22 20.17 -0.69
N THR A 97 -0.46 19.52 -1.62
CA THR A 97 -1.75 19.96 -2.16
C THR A 97 -2.91 19.48 -1.29
N ARG A 98 -3.93 20.32 -1.15
CA ARG A 98 -5.15 20.03 -0.39
C ARG A 98 -5.86 18.74 -0.84
N PHE A 99 -5.60 18.29 -2.06
CA PHE A 99 -6.13 17.06 -2.63
C PHE A 99 -4.97 16.12 -2.98
N PRO A 100 -4.93 14.91 -2.40
CA PRO A 100 -3.92 13.92 -2.75
C PRO A 100 -4.02 13.57 -4.24
N THR A 101 -2.89 13.56 -4.93
CA THR A 101 -2.83 13.14 -6.33
C THR A 101 -2.51 11.65 -6.39
N GLY A 102 -3.41 10.87 -6.98
CA GLY A 102 -3.20 9.46 -7.27
C GLY A 102 -2.38 9.29 -8.55
N VAL A 103 -1.30 8.55 -8.47
CA VAL A 103 -0.43 8.20 -9.61
C VAL A 103 -0.71 6.76 -10.00
N ALA A 104 -1.13 6.54 -11.25
CA ALA A 104 -1.30 5.19 -11.83
C ALA A 104 0.07 4.66 -12.27
N VAL A 105 0.52 3.58 -11.63
CA VAL A 105 1.81 2.95 -11.92
C VAL A 105 1.58 1.67 -12.71
N THR A 106 2.21 1.56 -13.90
CA THR A 106 2.15 0.35 -14.73
C THR A 106 3.12 -0.72 -14.23
N HIS A 107 2.88 -1.99 -14.62
CA HIS A 107 3.83 -3.08 -14.34
C HIS A 107 5.22 -2.77 -14.88
N ARG A 108 5.31 -2.24 -16.10
CA ARG A 108 6.58 -1.84 -16.73
C ARG A 108 7.30 -0.78 -15.90
N ALA A 109 6.62 0.29 -15.51
CA ALA A 109 7.21 1.37 -14.73
C ALA A 109 7.71 0.88 -13.36
N LEU A 110 6.92 0.05 -12.68
CA LEU A 110 7.32 -0.56 -11.41
C LEU A 110 8.58 -1.41 -11.58
N LEU A 111 8.60 -2.36 -12.52
CA LEU A 111 9.74 -3.26 -12.72
C LEU A 111 11.02 -2.51 -13.08
N HIS A 112 10.94 -1.52 -13.96
CA HIS A 112 12.09 -0.66 -14.28
C HIS A 112 12.63 0.05 -13.05
N ASN A 113 11.75 0.54 -12.17
CA ASN A 113 12.18 1.20 -10.94
C ASN A 113 12.83 0.20 -9.98
N LEU A 114 12.25 -1.00 -9.80
CA LEU A 114 12.79 -2.02 -8.88
C LEU A 114 14.21 -2.47 -9.29
N TYR A 115 14.42 -2.75 -10.56
CA TYR A 115 15.73 -3.17 -11.08
C TYR A 115 16.73 -2.01 -11.13
N GLY A 116 16.31 -0.82 -11.57
CA GLY A 116 17.17 0.35 -11.58
C GLY A 116 17.61 0.77 -10.18
N HIS A 117 16.73 0.62 -9.17
CA HIS A 117 17.09 0.84 -7.77
C HIS A 117 18.15 -0.15 -7.28
N ALA A 118 17.97 -1.45 -7.57
CA ALA A 118 18.94 -2.46 -7.20
C ALA A 118 20.30 -2.25 -7.86
N GLU A 119 20.32 -1.91 -9.15
CA GLU A 119 21.54 -1.59 -9.89
C GLU A 119 22.26 -0.37 -9.31
N THR A 120 21.53 0.72 -9.06
CA THR A 120 22.09 1.97 -8.53
C THR A 120 22.65 1.79 -7.12
N MET A 121 21.98 1.02 -6.28
CA MET A 121 22.38 0.73 -4.90
C MET A 121 23.35 -0.44 -4.81
N ASN A 122 23.65 -1.11 -5.92
CA ASN A 122 24.45 -2.34 -6.00
C ASN A 122 23.95 -3.43 -5.03
N LEU A 123 22.60 -3.60 -4.98
CA LEU A 123 21.97 -4.58 -4.09
C LEU A 123 22.15 -6.01 -4.60
N GLY A 124 22.46 -6.92 -3.71
CA GLY A 124 22.61 -8.35 -4.00
C GLY A 124 22.02 -9.25 -2.92
N THR A 125 21.95 -10.53 -3.20
CA THR A 125 21.33 -11.53 -2.31
C THR A 125 22.03 -11.70 -0.95
N ASN A 126 23.26 -11.19 -0.81
CA ASN A 126 24.01 -11.18 0.44
C ASN A 126 23.74 -9.94 1.30
N ASP A 127 23.02 -8.96 0.76
CA ASP A 127 22.68 -7.76 1.49
C ASP A 127 21.47 -7.98 2.40
N ARG A 128 21.35 -7.11 3.39
CA ARG A 128 20.25 -7.06 4.33
C ARG A 128 19.80 -5.62 4.53
N CYS A 129 18.53 -5.37 4.34
CA CYS A 129 17.93 -4.07 4.53
C CYS A 129 17.17 -4.03 5.85
N VAL A 130 17.29 -2.93 6.59
CA VAL A 130 16.46 -2.65 7.76
C VAL A 130 15.67 -1.38 7.47
N SER A 131 14.34 -1.45 7.59
CA SER A 131 13.48 -0.31 7.30
C SER A 131 12.39 -0.13 8.34
N TRP A 132 12.08 1.13 8.63
CA TRP A 132 10.89 1.54 9.42
C TRP A 132 9.88 2.31 8.58
N LEU A 133 10.12 2.46 7.26
CA LEU A 133 9.27 3.22 6.38
C LEU A 133 7.93 2.52 6.18
N PRO A 134 6.81 3.24 6.25
CA PRO A 134 5.49 2.66 6.09
C PRO A 134 5.24 2.26 4.64
N TRP A 135 4.57 1.14 4.43
CA TRP A 135 4.31 0.59 3.09
C TRP A 135 3.18 1.27 2.32
N TYR A 136 2.50 2.24 2.90
CA TYR A 136 1.61 3.11 2.13
C TYR A 136 2.35 4.27 1.44
N HIS A 137 3.61 4.49 1.79
CA HIS A 137 4.48 5.48 1.16
C HIS A 137 5.35 4.81 0.09
N ASP A 138 5.57 5.49 -1.04
CA ASP A 138 6.32 4.96 -2.18
C ASP A 138 7.72 4.46 -1.80
N MET A 139 8.48 5.22 -1.00
CA MET A 139 9.81 4.81 -0.54
C MET A 139 9.76 3.52 0.31
N GLY A 140 8.75 3.36 1.16
CA GLY A 140 8.59 2.14 1.96
C GLY A 140 8.10 0.97 1.12
N LEU A 141 7.09 1.19 0.26
CA LEU A 141 6.52 0.14 -0.58
C LEU A 141 7.48 -0.29 -1.68
N VAL A 142 7.91 0.66 -2.51
CA VAL A 142 8.71 0.34 -3.70
C VAL A 142 10.17 0.12 -3.33
N GLY A 143 10.78 1.04 -2.56
CA GLY A 143 12.20 0.98 -2.22
C GLY A 143 12.55 -0.10 -1.20
N CYS A 144 11.73 -0.25 -0.14
CA CYS A 144 12.08 -1.12 1.00
C CYS A 144 11.27 -2.43 1.08
N LEU A 145 10.25 -2.64 0.27
CA LEU A 145 9.52 -3.91 0.22
C LEU A 145 9.63 -4.57 -1.14
N LEU A 146 9.05 -3.96 -2.18
CA LEU A 146 8.97 -4.59 -3.51
C LEU A 146 10.34 -4.76 -4.16
N SER A 147 11.25 -3.79 -3.98
CA SER A 147 12.62 -3.88 -4.48
C SER A 147 13.38 -5.04 -3.83
N LEU A 148 13.22 -5.25 -2.53
CA LEU A 148 13.87 -6.37 -1.83
C LEU A 148 13.33 -7.72 -2.29
N ILE A 149 12.00 -7.83 -2.46
CA ILE A 149 11.37 -9.04 -2.97
C ILE A 149 11.85 -9.36 -4.38
N ALA A 150 11.84 -8.37 -5.28
CA ALA A 150 12.24 -8.56 -6.69
C ALA A 150 13.71 -8.96 -6.84
N ASN A 151 14.58 -8.48 -5.95
CA ASN A 151 16.01 -8.74 -5.99
C ASN A 151 16.49 -9.77 -4.95
N GLN A 152 15.56 -10.46 -4.28
CA GLN A 152 15.83 -11.52 -3.30
C GLN A 152 16.75 -11.08 -2.15
N VAL A 153 16.60 -9.83 -1.72
CA VAL A 153 17.35 -9.23 -0.61
C VAL A 153 16.59 -9.45 0.70
N SER A 154 17.29 -9.83 1.76
CA SER A 154 16.68 -9.99 3.10
C SER A 154 16.26 -8.64 3.69
N GLY A 155 15.06 -8.58 4.30
CA GLY A 155 14.54 -7.37 4.91
C GLY A 155 14.04 -7.56 6.34
N ASP A 156 14.42 -6.64 7.24
CA ASP A 156 13.86 -6.52 8.59
C ASP A 156 13.03 -5.24 8.68
N TYR A 157 11.85 -5.34 9.28
CA TYR A 157 10.92 -4.22 9.36
C TYR A 157 10.60 -3.85 10.80
N LEU A 158 10.80 -2.58 11.12
CA LEU A 158 10.47 -1.99 12.41
C LEU A 158 9.18 -1.17 12.28
N LYS A 159 8.38 -1.15 13.34
CA LYS A 159 7.28 -0.19 13.40
C LYS A 159 7.85 1.22 13.52
N PRO A 160 7.29 2.23 12.78
CA PRO A 160 7.74 3.62 12.87
C PRO A 160 7.83 4.14 14.31
N ASP A 161 6.82 3.84 15.13
CA ASP A 161 6.80 4.24 16.53
C ASP A 161 7.91 3.58 17.38
N ALA A 162 8.25 2.32 17.07
CA ALA A 162 9.32 1.63 17.78
C ALA A 162 10.68 2.25 17.45
N PHE A 163 10.90 2.57 16.17
CA PHE A 163 12.10 3.27 15.73
C PHE A 163 12.19 4.67 16.34
N ALA A 164 11.10 5.46 16.32
CA ALA A 164 11.08 6.80 16.89
C ALA A 164 11.39 6.83 18.39
N ARG A 165 10.97 5.80 19.15
CA ARG A 165 11.26 5.71 20.60
C ARG A 165 12.69 5.25 20.90
N ARG A 166 13.30 4.42 20.05
CA ARG A 166 14.62 3.82 20.27
C ARG A 166 15.39 3.70 18.95
N PRO A 167 15.85 4.81 18.37
CA PRO A 167 16.50 4.79 17.04
C PRO A 167 17.87 4.10 17.05
N LEU A 168 18.44 3.85 18.22
CA LEU A 168 19.76 3.23 18.39
C LEU A 168 19.68 1.82 19.03
N ALA A 169 18.49 1.21 19.08
CA ALA A 169 18.31 -0.11 19.67
C ALA A 169 18.52 -1.23 18.64
#